data_dc46ddc7995d273f80f2fe9c112f71e9
#
_entry.id   dc46ddc7995d273f80f2fe9c112f71e9
#
_cell.length_a   1.000
_cell.length_b   1.000
_cell.length_c   1.000
_cell.angle_alpha   90.00
_cell.angle_beta   90.00
_cell.angle_gamma   90.00
#
_symmetry.space_group_name_H-M   'P 1'
#
loop_
_entity.id
_entity.type
_entity.pdbx_description
1 polymer ?
#
loop_
_entity_poly.entity_id
_entity_poly.type
_entity_poly.pdbx_seq_one_letter_code
_entity_poly.pdbx_strand_id
1 'polypeptide(L)'
;MAGWVAYVGFALETVSGEGGVGGEEAEVDDGSEEKHKVEFLVVVGHFILEFSRTESKDFPLSFSLKVKKITKWKASRQQSVGGGRGLTSAGIDIGTQNTVIAAVMKGGIDIILNESSNRTSPTIVGYTKEERLAGTPASNQIKANFKNTIQFANRFLGLPWDSAQKAVEKRFIPNKLVPADEGRKVAFEIKNREENIQVLPEEVMGCFLKKMRNFLLLKGVQSTDVVVTVPSYYSAAERQAVMDATQVAGLNLLKLINESSAITYSYGLFRKDDFTSKPRYVVFLDLGHGKLTVTVAQFTKEKGKILAESSNRNVGARNFDKKLMDVLSDRFQQKYDLDPRESPKCRLRMLDVIEKGRKILSGN
;
A
#
# COMPACT_ATOMS: atom_id res chain seq x y z
N MET A 1 -15.16 12.18 -0.48
CA MET A 1 -13.87 12.37 0.20
C MET A 1 -13.10 11.06 0.11
N ALA A 2 -12.01 11.09 -0.62
CA ALA A 2 -11.29 9.91 -1.06
C ALA A 2 -10.52 9.26 0.09
N GLY A 3 -10.60 7.92 0.19
CA GLY A 3 -9.80 7.14 1.12
C GLY A 3 -8.31 7.35 0.85
N TRP A 4 -7.56 7.65 1.89
CA TRP A 4 -6.13 7.89 1.83
C TRP A 4 -5.37 6.57 1.77
N VAL A 5 -4.75 6.29 0.64
CA VAL A 5 -3.57 5.45 0.61
C VAL A 5 -2.41 6.40 0.91
N ALA A 6 -1.92 6.40 2.14
CA ALA A 6 -0.76 7.18 2.51
C ALA A 6 0.49 6.41 2.05
N TYR A 7 1.03 6.78 0.90
CA TYR A 7 2.41 6.47 0.57
C TYR A 7 3.30 7.53 1.20
N VAL A 8 4.16 7.13 2.11
CA VAL A 8 5.20 7.98 2.66
C VAL A 8 6.50 7.57 1.99
N GLY A 9 6.99 8.37 1.06
CA GLY A 9 8.29 8.15 0.43
C GLY A 9 9.26 9.25 0.86
N PHE A 10 10.45 8.89 1.30
CA PHE A 10 11.56 9.80 1.56
C PHE A 10 12.56 9.74 0.42
N ALA A 11 12.96 10.88 -0.13
CA ALA A 11 14.09 10.96 -1.05
C ALA A 11 15.27 11.62 -0.33
N LEU A 12 16.40 10.95 -0.37
CA LEU A 12 17.69 11.49 0.04
C LEU A 12 18.43 11.90 -1.22
N GLU A 13 18.64 13.19 -1.42
CA GLU A 13 19.45 13.70 -2.51
C GLU A 13 20.82 14.09 -1.96
N THR A 14 21.86 13.32 -2.33
CA THR A 14 23.25 13.72 -2.06
C THR A 14 23.82 14.32 -3.33
N VAL A 15 24.14 15.58 -3.30
CA VAL A 15 24.94 16.23 -4.35
C VAL A 15 26.41 16.07 -3.96
N SER A 16 27.11 15.08 -4.54
CA SER A 16 28.57 15.00 -4.44
C SER A 16 29.19 15.94 -5.47
N GLY A 17 29.92 16.95 -5.01
CA GLY A 17 30.82 17.69 -5.84
C GLY A 17 31.99 16.81 -6.29
N GLU A 18 32.16 16.59 -7.59
CA GLU A 18 33.39 15.95 -8.11
C GLU A 18 34.49 16.97 -8.26
N GLY A 19 35.60 16.74 -7.55
CA GLY A 19 36.91 17.27 -7.90
C GLY A 19 37.43 16.51 -9.14
N GLY A 20 37.58 17.20 -10.25
CA GLY A 20 38.26 16.67 -11.44
C GLY A 20 39.74 16.46 -11.15
N VAL A 21 40.25 15.26 -11.50
CA VAL A 21 41.69 14.99 -11.56
C VAL A 21 42.21 15.47 -12.91
N GLY A 22 43.11 16.42 -12.89
CA GLY A 22 43.89 16.83 -14.07
C GLY A 22 44.81 18.01 -13.80
N GLY A 23 46.09 17.74 -13.52
CA GLY A 23 47.30 18.47 -13.89
C GLY A 23 47.57 19.84 -13.25
N GLU A 24 48.61 19.85 -12.41
CA GLU A 24 49.56 20.93 -12.11
C GLU A 24 49.14 22.39 -12.31
N GLU A 25 49.02 23.13 -11.26
CA GLU A 25 49.77 24.31 -10.82
C GLU A 25 49.05 24.96 -9.63
N ALA A 26 49.86 25.37 -8.67
CA ALA A 26 49.42 26.01 -7.45
C ALA A 26 48.79 27.37 -7.73
N GLU A 27 47.64 27.67 -7.08
CA GLU A 27 47.42 28.98 -6.47
C GLU A 27 46.10 29.01 -5.69
N VAL A 28 46.23 29.47 -4.45
CA VAL A 28 45.26 30.20 -3.62
C VAL A 28 43.99 29.47 -3.18
N ASP A 29 44.04 29.07 -1.94
CA ASP A 29 42.92 28.79 -1.03
C ASP A 29 41.90 29.95 -1.04
N ASP A 30 40.86 29.81 -1.84
CA ASP A 30 39.60 30.53 -1.68
C ASP A 30 38.61 29.57 -1.01
N GLY A 31 38.41 29.80 0.28
CA GLY A 31 37.58 29.00 1.17
C GLY A 31 36.08 28.94 0.75
N SER A 32 35.82 28.33 -0.39
CA SER A 32 34.46 27.95 -0.77
C SER A 32 34.06 26.68 0.01
N GLU A 33 33.37 26.87 1.15
CA GLU A 33 32.74 25.81 1.91
C GLU A 33 31.83 24.98 1.01
N GLU A 34 32.21 23.74 0.71
CA GLU A 34 31.30 22.75 0.13
C GLU A 34 30.12 22.52 1.09
N LYS A 35 29.03 23.18 0.83
CA LYS A 35 27.76 22.94 1.54
C LYS A 35 27.17 21.64 1.02
N HIS A 36 27.36 20.57 1.77
CA HIS A 36 26.63 19.32 1.53
C HIS A 36 25.15 19.54 1.83
N LYS A 37 24.35 19.73 0.79
CA LYS A 37 22.90 19.83 0.90
C LYS A 37 22.30 18.43 0.77
N VAL A 38 21.76 17.93 1.86
CA VAL A 38 20.98 16.68 1.85
C VAL A 38 19.49 17.04 1.80
N GLU A 39 18.83 16.69 0.75
CA GLU A 39 17.39 16.89 0.58
C GLU A 39 16.64 15.59 0.81
N PHE A 40 15.64 15.63 1.70
CA PHE A 40 14.73 14.51 1.92
C PHE A 40 13.38 14.83 1.31
N LEU A 41 12.92 13.98 0.43
CA LEU A 41 11.59 14.08 -0.16
C LEU A 41 10.67 13.05 0.51
N VAL A 42 9.67 13.51 1.21
CA VAL A 42 8.65 12.64 1.82
C VAL A 42 7.38 12.76 1.01
N VAL A 43 6.94 11.67 0.40
CA VAL A 43 5.67 11.64 -0.33
C VAL A 43 4.60 11.04 0.58
N VAL A 44 3.65 11.85 1.05
CA VAL A 44 2.50 11.41 1.83
C VAL A 44 1.24 11.63 0.99
N GLY A 45 0.73 10.57 0.37
CA GLY A 45 -0.44 10.66 -0.49
C GLY A 45 -0.23 11.64 -1.65
N HIS A 46 -0.93 12.79 -1.63
CA HIS A 46 -0.83 13.84 -2.65
C HIS A 46 0.14 14.97 -2.28
N PHE A 47 0.89 14.83 -1.22
CA PHE A 47 1.83 15.85 -0.74
C PHE A 47 3.26 15.37 -0.88
N ILE A 48 4.11 16.25 -1.37
CA ILE A 48 5.56 16.10 -1.34
C ILE A 48 6.06 16.98 -0.20
N LEU A 49 6.69 16.35 0.79
CA LEU A 49 7.37 17.05 1.86
C LEU A 49 8.86 17.09 1.51
N GLU A 50 9.38 18.25 1.21
CA GLU A 50 10.80 18.46 0.97
C GLU A 50 11.45 18.90 2.27
N PHE A 51 12.37 18.08 2.77
CA PHE A 51 13.23 18.43 3.89
C PHE A 51 14.60 18.76 3.34
N SER A 52 15.15 19.92 3.64
CA SER A 52 16.54 20.23 3.39
C SER A 52 17.29 20.37 4.71
N ARG A 53 18.42 19.70 4.80
CA ARG A 53 19.38 19.87 5.90
C ARG A 53 20.53 20.71 5.36
N THR A 54 20.81 21.83 6.00
CA THR A 54 22.04 22.61 5.77
C THR A 54 22.91 22.50 7.01
N GLU A 55 24.14 22.06 6.84
CA GLU A 55 25.19 22.16 7.88
C GLU A 55 25.93 23.47 7.69
N SER A 56 25.98 24.31 8.72
CA SER A 56 26.88 25.45 8.79
C SER A 56 27.68 25.37 10.09
N LYS A 57 28.90 25.93 10.10
CA LYS A 57 29.77 25.91 11.29
C LYS A 57 29.16 26.60 12.50
N ASP A 58 28.20 27.52 12.29
CA ASP A 58 27.62 28.36 13.34
C ASP A 58 26.29 27.83 13.89
N PHE A 59 25.63 26.87 13.18
CA PHE A 59 24.39 26.23 13.65
C PHE A 59 24.39 24.73 13.30
N PRO A 60 24.47 23.84 14.30
CA PRO A 60 24.73 22.43 14.06
C PRO A 60 23.63 21.67 13.29
N LEU A 61 22.38 22.14 13.23
CA LEU A 61 21.30 21.49 12.46
C LEU A 61 20.16 22.49 12.18
N SER A 62 19.96 22.88 10.95
CA SER A 62 18.73 23.53 10.51
C SER A 62 17.95 22.61 9.57
N PHE A 63 16.67 22.43 9.83
CA PHE A 63 15.75 21.70 8.96
C PHE A 63 14.74 22.68 8.38
N SER A 64 14.60 22.70 7.07
CA SER A 64 13.52 23.41 6.40
C SER A 64 12.55 22.40 5.81
N LEU A 65 11.27 22.58 6.07
CA LEU A 65 10.20 21.76 5.53
C LEU A 65 9.41 22.57 4.52
N LYS A 66 9.39 22.13 3.26
CA LYS A 66 8.51 22.68 2.21
C LYS A 66 7.45 21.64 1.86
N VAL A 67 6.18 22.02 2.01
CA VAL A 67 5.05 21.18 1.63
C VAL A 67 4.58 21.60 0.24
N LYS A 68 4.67 20.69 -0.74
CA LYS A 68 4.13 20.91 -2.09
C LYS A 68 2.95 19.97 -2.32
N LYS A 69 1.78 20.53 -2.63
CA LYS A 69 0.62 19.75 -3.03
C LYS A 69 0.78 19.31 -4.49
N ILE A 70 0.62 18.02 -4.76
CA ILE A 70 0.56 17.51 -6.14
C ILE A 70 -0.79 17.90 -6.72
N THR A 71 -0.88 19.10 -7.32
CA THR A 71 -2.15 19.65 -7.82
C THR A 71 -2.49 19.24 -9.24
N LYS A 72 -1.55 18.73 -10.03
CA LYS A 72 -1.79 18.29 -11.41
C LYS A 72 -0.96 17.06 -11.76
N TRP A 73 -1.63 15.94 -11.89
CA TRP A 73 -1.13 14.78 -12.58
C TRP A 73 -1.31 15.00 -14.08
N LYS A 74 -0.32 15.53 -14.77
CA LYS A 74 -0.31 15.57 -16.22
C LYS A 74 0.16 14.21 -16.74
N ALA A 75 -0.76 13.39 -17.23
CA ALA A 75 -0.39 12.29 -18.11
C ALA A 75 0.26 12.90 -19.35
N SER A 76 1.55 12.63 -19.59
CA SER A 76 2.18 12.94 -20.87
C SER A 76 1.47 12.13 -21.97
N ARG A 77 0.95 12.80 -22.99
CA ARG A 77 0.42 12.14 -24.18
C ARG A 77 1.55 11.33 -24.81
N GLN A 78 1.52 10.03 -24.63
CA GLN A 78 2.25 9.14 -25.50
C GLN A 78 1.52 9.09 -26.86
N GLN A 79 2.25 9.33 -27.92
CA GLN A 79 1.78 9.20 -29.30
C GLN A 79 1.20 7.79 -29.49
N SER A 80 -0.01 7.75 -30.06
CA SER A 80 -0.70 6.53 -30.44
C SER A 80 0.15 5.70 -31.38
N VAL A 81 0.66 4.58 -30.91
CA VAL A 81 1.14 3.51 -31.78
C VAL A 81 -0.07 2.86 -32.41
N GLY A 82 -0.02 2.73 -33.74
CA GLY A 82 -1.11 2.41 -34.64
C GLY A 82 -1.94 1.18 -34.28
N GLY A 83 -3.17 1.18 -34.84
CA GLY A 83 -4.29 0.28 -34.68
C GLY A 83 -4.02 -1.22 -34.73
N GLY A 84 -3.62 -1.79 -33.61
CA GLY A 84 -3.84 -3.19 -33.26
C GLY A 84 -4.88 -3.23 -32.15
N ARG A 85 -5.67 -4.29 -32.03
CA ARG A 85 -6.50 -4.53 -30.85
C ARG A 85 -5.58 -4.51 -29.64
N GLY A 86 -5.43 -3.34 -29.00
CA GLY A 86 -4.52 -3.14 -27.91
C GLY A 86 -4.92 -4.06 -26.76
N LEU A 87 -4.04 -5.00 -26.44
CA LEU A 87 -4.12 -5.79 -25.23
C LEU A 87 -4.06 -4.80 -24.04
N THR A 88 -5.22 -4.43 -23.54
CA THR A 88 -5.35 -3.59 -22.36
C THR A 88 -5.11 -4.47 -21.14
N SER A 89 -3.97 -4.34 -20.50
CA SER A 89 -3.69 -4.98 -19.20
C SER A 89 -4.01 -4.02 -18.05
N ALA A 90 -4.32 -4.59 -16.87
CA ALA A 90 -4.56 -3.82 -15.67
C ALA A 90 -3.50 -4.10 -14.61
N GLY A 91 -3.23 -3.11 -13.76
CA GLY A 91 -2.44 -3.25 -12.55
C GLY A 91 -3.36 -3.31 -11.34
N ILE A 92 -3.10 -4.22 -10.41
CA ILE A 92 -3.82 -4.35 -9.15
C ILE A 92 -2.82 -4.23 -8.00
N ASP A 93 -3.02 -3.23 -7.14
CA ASP A 93 -2.29 -3.06 -5.89
C ASP A 93 -3.14 -3.54 -4.73
N ILE A 94 -2.80 -4.72 -4.18
CA ILE A 94 -3.54 -5.37 -3.08
C ILE A 94 -3.01 -4.88 -1.73
N GLY A 95 -3.51 -3.74 -1.27
CA GLY A 95 -3.17 -3.24 0.06
C GLY A 95 -3.88 -3.97 1.19
N THR A 96 -3.34 -3.86 2.42
CA THR A 96 -3.93 -4.52 3.61
C THR A 96 -5.36 -4.05 3.88
N GLN A 97 -5.62 -2.75 3.77
CA GLN A 97 -6.94 -2.16 4.03
C GLN A 97 -7.70 -1.83 2.75
N ASN A 98 -7.00 -1.35 1.72
CA ASN A 98 -7.60 -0.90 0.47
C ASN A 98 -6.80 -1.42 -0.71
N THR A 99 -7.50 -1.73 -1.78
CA THR A 99 -6.95 -2.14 -3.08
C THR A 99 -7.21 -1.05 -4.12
N VAL A 100 -6.25 -0.84 -5.01
CA VAL A 100 -6.34 0.06 -6.15
C VAL A 100 -6.21 -0.73 -7.45
N ILE A 101 -6.98 -0.35 -8.45
CA ILE A 101 -6.86 -0.89 -9.80
C ILE A 101 -6.59 0.24 -10.77
N ALA A 102 -5.65 0.05 -11.68
CA ALA A 102 -5.40 0.94 -12.80
C ALA A 102 -5.39 0.15 -14.10
N ALA A 103 -5.81 0.76 -15.17
CA ALA A 103 -5.79 0.14 -16.50
C ALA A 103 -5.30 1.12 -17.55
N VAL A 104 -4.72 0.58 -18.63
CA VAL A 104 -4.39 1.36 -19.81
C VAL A 104 -5.68 1.59 -20.60
N MET A 105 -6.04 2.85 -20.76
CA MET A 105 -7.24 3.29 -21.50
C MET A 105 -6.87 4.26 -22.62
N LYS A 106 -7.84 4.64 -23.45
CA LYS A 106 -7.63 5.67 -24.49
C LYS A 106 -7.15 6.97 -23.83
N GLY A 107 -5.88 7.28 -24.03
CA GLY A 107 -5.26 8.52 -23.50
C GLY A 107 -4.30 8.35 -22.33
N GLY A 108 -4.10 7.15 -21.81
CA GLY A 108 -3.12 6.91 -20.75
C GLY A 108 -3.50 5.82 -19.76
N ILE A 109 -2.93 5.92 -18.56
CA ILE A 109 -3.24 5.03 -17.44
C ILE A 109 -4.25 5.73 -16.54
N ASP A 110 -5.40 5.08 -16.32
CA ASP A 110 -6.45 5.59 -15.45
C ASP A 110 -6.72 4.65 -14.27
N ILE A 111 -7.08 5.24 -13.11
CA ILE A 111 -7.54 4.48 -11.96
C ILE A 111 -9.01 4.11 -12.17
N ILE A 112 -9.31 2.83 -12.04
CA ILE A 112 -10.67 2.31 -12.13
C ILE A 112 -11.42 2.58 -10.83
N LEU A 113 -12.50 3.34 -10.93
CA LEU A 113 -13.33 3.68 -9.77
C LEU A 113 -14.23 2.50 -9.39
N ASN A 114 -14.47 2.34 -8.09
CA ASN A 114 -15.44 1.38 -7.58
C ASN A 114 -16.90 1.87 -7.74
N GLU A 115 -17.86 1.07 -7.25
CA GLU A 115 -19.31 1.37 -7.31
C GLU A 115 -19.72 2.65 -6.58
N SER A 116 -18.90 3.13 -5.67
CA SER A 116 -19.11 4.38 -4.92
C SER A 116 -18.29 5.55 -5.48
N SER A 117 -17.79 5.43 -6.72
CA SER A 117 -16.93 6.42 -7.38
C SER A 117 -15.64 6.75 -6.62
N ASN A 118 -15.17 5.83 -5.78
CA ASN A 118 -13.91 5.97 -5.06
C ASN A 118 -12.77 5.29 -5.85
N ARG A 119 -11.57 5.87 -5.73
CA ARG A 119 -10.34 5.35 -6.34
C ARG A 119 -9.79 4.11 -5.63
N THR A 120 -10.25 3.84 -4.42
CA THR A 120 -9.82 2.71 -3.59
C THR A 120 -11.02 1.86 -3.23
N SER A 121 -10.84 0.55 -3.18
CA SER A 121 -11.85 -0.40 -2.72
C SER A 121 -11.40 -1.04 -1.42
N PRO A 122 -12.22 -1.08 -0.36
CA PRO A 122 -11.88 -1.79 0.87
C PRO A 122 -11.57 -3.26 0.58
N THR A 123 -10.44 -3.77 1.07
CA THR A 123 -10.00 -5.16 0.90
C THR A 123 -10.72 -6.05 1.91
N ILE A 124 -11.99 -6.35 1.66
CA ILE A 124 -12.90 -7.01 2.62
C ILE A 124 -13.95 -7.82 1.87
N VAL A 125 -14.33 -8.97 2.46
CA VAL A 125 -15.41 -9.83 1.95
C VAL A 125 -16.34 -10.21 3.10
N GLY A 126 -17.64 -10.06 2.87
CA GLY A 126 -18.71 -10.46 3.78
C GLY A 126 -19.52 -11.61 3.20
N TYR A 127 -19.83 -12.57 4.04
CA TYR A 127 -20.68 -13.70 3.70
C TYR A 127 -22.04 -13.51 4.38
N THR A 128 -23.08 -13.43 3.58
CA THR A 128 -24.47 -13.40 4.04
C THR A 128 -25.15 -14.73 3.75
N LYS A 129 -26.41 -14.87 4.15
CA LYS A 129 -27.19 -16.08 3.84
C LYS A 129 -27.44 -16.26 2.34
N GLU A 130 -27.44 -15.17 1.58
CA GLU A 130 -27.88 -15.13 0.19
C GLU A 130 -26.70 -14.92 -0.77
N GLU A 131 -25.73 -14.08 -0.39
CA GLU A 131 -24.68 -13.67 -1.29
C GLU A 131 -23.32 -13.43 -0.60
N ARG A 132 -22.28 -13.27 -1.41
CA ARG A 132 -20.94 -12.86 -1.00
C ARG A 132 -20.74 -11.40 -1.40
N LEU A 133 -20.58 -10.54 -0.42
CA LEU A 133 -20.32 -9.12 -0.61
C LEU A 133 -18.81 -8.88 -0.64
N ALA A 134 -18.34 -7.99 -1.50
CA ALA A 134 -16.93 -7.59 -1.55
C ALA A 134 -16.82 -6.07 -1.67
N GLY A 135 -15.76 -5.49 -1.09
CA GLY A 135 -15.52 -4.05 -1.13
C GLY A 135 -16.48 -3.24 -0.27
N THR A 136 -16.96 -2.11 -0.77
CA THR A 136 -17.80 -1.18 -0.02
C THR A 136 -19.07 -1.80 0.58
N PRO A 137 -19.84 -2.67 -0.14
CA PRO A 137 -21.01 -3.34 0.46
C PRO A 137 -20.64 -4.18 1.68
N ALA A 138 -19.54 -4.93 1.64
CA ALA A 138 -19.07 -5.71 2.79
C ALA A 138 -18.63 -4.81 3.95
N SER A 139 -17.94 -3.71 3.66
CA SER A 139 -17.51 -2.72 4.65
C SER A 139 -18.70 -2.08 5.38
N ASN A 140 -19.79 -1.79 4.68
CA ASN A 140 -20.99 -1.22 5.28
C ASN A 140 -21.69 -2.16 6.27
N GLN A 141 -21.56 -3.48 6.07
CA GLN A 141 -22.19 -4.49 6.90
C GLN A 141 -21.30 -5.04 8.03
N ILE A 142 -20.02 -4.68 8.08
CA ILE A 142 -19.09 -5.30 9.04
C ILE A 142 -19.55 -5.21 10.50
N LYS A 143 -20.18 -4.10 10.90
CA LYS A 143 -20.64 -3.89 12.29
C LYS A 143 -21.80 -4.80 12.68
N ALA A 144 -22.62 -5.22 11.71
CA ALA A 144 -23.73 -6.14 11.91
C ALA A 144 -23.33 -7.60 11.70
N ASN A 145 -22.44 -7.84 10.75
CA ASN A 145 -22.03 -9.19 10.31
C ASN A 145 -20.54 -9.47 10.52
N PHE A 146 -19.95 -8.98 11.62
CA PHE A 146 -18.50 -9.03 11.84
C PHE A 146 -17.93 -10.47 11.90
N LYS A 147 -18.72 -11.45 12.35
CA LYS A 147 -18.26 -12.85 12.43
C LYS A 147 -18.03 -13.45 11.04
N ASN A 148 -18.83 -13.05 10.07
CA ASN A 148 -18.80 -13.54 8.70
C ASN A 148 -18.22 -12.52 7.71
N THR A 149 -17.66 -11.40 8.20
CA THR A 149 -17.01 -10.40 7.36
C THR A 149 -15.52 -10.42 7.62
N ILE A 150 -14.74 -10.81 6.61
CA ILE A 150 -13.32 -11.06 6.70
C ILE A 150 -12.56 -9.84 6.16
N GLN A 151 -11.81 -9.21 7.04
CA GLN A 151 -10.83 -8.17 6.73
C GLN A 151 -9.42 -8.75 6.71
N PHE A 152 -8.52 -8.13 5.97
CA PHE A 152 -7.09 -8.46 5.98
C PHE A 152 -6.79 -9.90 5.57
N ALA A 153 -7.63 -10.53 4.73
CA ALA A 153 -7.40 -11.89 4.26
C ALA A 153 -6.04 -12.03 3.54
N ASN A 154 -5.60 -10.98 2.84
CA ASN A 154 -4.29 -10.94 2.20
C ASN A 154 -3.11 -11.11 3.17
N ARG A 155 -3.31 -10.90 4.48
CA ARG A 155 -2.29 -11.09 5.51
C ARG A 155 -2.15 -12.55 5.96
N PHE A 156 -3.08 -13.41 5.52
CA PHE A 156 -3.12 -14.84 5.85
C PHE A 156 -2.79 -15.73 4.64
N LEU A 157 -2.65 -15.15 3.44
CA LEU A 157 -2.32 -15.88 2.22
C LEU A 157 -1.05 -16.71 2.41
N GLY A 158 -1.13 -18.01 2.11
CA GLY A 158 0.00 -18.93 2.16
C GLY A 158 0.61 -19.15 3.55
N LEU A 159 -0.03 -18.68 4.63
CA LEU A 159 0.47 -18.92 5.98
C LEU A 159 0.14 -20.35 6.46
N PRO A 160 1.11 -21.08 7.03
CA PRO A 160 0.85 -22.33 7.70
C PRO A 160 0.10 -22.10 9.04
N TRP A 161 -0.61 -23.13 9.49
CA TRP A 161 -1.41 -23.05 10.72
C TRP A 161 -0.60 -22.71 11.97
N ASP A 162 0.61 -23.22 12.09
CA ASP A 162 1.53 -22.99 13.21
C ASP A 162 2.35 -21.69 13.11
N SER A 163 2.13 -20.89 12.07
CA SER A 163 2.84 -19.66 11.84
C SER A 163 2.70 -18.67 12.98
N ALA A 164 3.82 -18.17 13.50
CA ALA A 164 3.86 -17.06 14.46
C ALA A 164 3.17 -15.79 13.90
N GLN A 165 3.25 -15.56 12.58
CA GLN A 165 2.58 -14.43 11.92
C GLN A 165 1.05 -14.52 12.03
N LYS A 166 0.45 -15.71 11.99
CA LYS A 166 -0.98 -15.93 12.22
C LYS A 166 -1.40 -15.36 13.59
N ALA A 167 -0.61 -15.61 14.63
CA ALA A 167 -0.91 -15.11 15.98
C ALA A 167 -0.84 -13.57 16.06
N VAL A 168 0.06 -12.94 15.30
CA VAL A 168 0.13 -11.48 15.18
C VAL A 168 -1.10 -10.93 14.49
N GLU A 169 -1.49 -11.50 13.36
CA GLU A 169 -2.63 -11.03 12.56
C GLU A 169 -3.97 -11.26 13.26
N LYS A 170 -4.10 -12.37 14.01
CA LYS A 170 -5.32 -12.68 14.77
C LYS A 170 -5.76 -11.57 15.73
N ARG A 171 -4.81 -10.77 16.22
CA ARG A 171 -5.11 -9.64 17.12
C ARG A 171 -5.93 -8.53 16.48
N PHE A 172 -5.92 -8.44 15.14
CA PHE A 172 -6.58 -7.38 14.39
C PHE A 172 -7.93 -7.78 13.80
N ILE A 173 -8.32 -9.06 13.89
CA ILE A 173 -9.57 -9.59 13.32
C ILE A 173 -10.44 -10.25 14.38
N PRO A 174 -11.78 -10.11 14.29
CA PRO A 174 -12.72 -10.81 15.18
C PRO A 174 -12.98 -12.26 14.74
N ASN A 175 -12.69 -12.59 13.48
CA ASN A 175 -13.06 -13.87 12.87
C ASN A 175 -12.38 -15.05 13.56
N LYS A 176 -13.07 -16.18 13.65
CA LYS A 176 -12.50 -17.43 14.13
C LYS A 176 -11.59 -18.02 13.04
N LEU A 177 -10.38 -18.42 13.43
CA LEU A 177 -9.44 -19.14 12.59
C LEU A 177 -9.46 -20.62 12.97
N VAL A 178 -9.39 -21.48 11.98
CA VAL A 178 -9.35 -22.94 12.12
C VAL A 178 -8.25 -23.52 11.22
N PRO A 179 -7.71 -24.70 11.56
CA PRO A 179 -6.79 -25.40 10.68
C PRO A 179 -7.54 -25.99 9.50
N ALA A 180 -6.94 -25.93 8.32
CA ALA A 180 -7.42 -26.55 7.10
C ALA A 180 -6.30 -27.36 6.44
N ASP A 181 -6.64 -28.17 5.43
CA ASP A 181 -5.70 -28.98 4.70
C ASP A 181 -4.82 -29.84 5.65
N GLU A 182 -5.49 -30.66 6.47
CA GLU A 182 -4.85 -31.53 7.48
C GLU A 182 -3.95 -30.76 8.47
N GLY A 183 -4.32 -29.53 8.80
CA GLY A 183 -3.56 -28.69 9.72
C GLY A 183 -2.40 -27.91 9.09
N ARG A 184 -2.23 -27.97 7.76
CA ARG A 184 -1.15 -27.26 7.07
C ARG A 184 -1.47 -25.80 6.79
N LYS A 185 -2.75 -25.44 6.59
CA LYS A 185 -3.16 -24.09 6.20
C LYS A 185 -4.04 -23.42 7.26
N VAL A 186 -4.11 -22.10 7.20
CA VAL A 186 -5.08 -21.29 7.96
C VAL A 186 -6.35 -21.17 7.15
N ALA A 187 -7.52 -21.33 7.82
CA ALA A 187 -8.81 -20.98 7.26
C ALA A 187 -9.61 -20.10 8.21
N PHE A 188 -10.57 -19.38 7.65
CA PHE A 188 -11.60 -18.67 8.40
C PHE A 188 -12.82 -19.57 8.56
N GLU A 189 -13.35 -19.66 9.78
CA GLU A 189 -14.65 -20.28 10.01
C GLU A 189 -15.73 -19.21 9.90
N ILE A 190 -16.70 -19.41 9.03
CA ILE A 190 -17.87 -18.56 8.85
C ILE A 190 -19.14 -19.38 9.00
N LYS A 191 -20.23 -18.74 9.46
CA LYS A 191 -21.54 -19.36 9.55
C LYS A 191 -22.31 -19.12 8.25
N ASN A 192 -22.59 -20.18 7.49
CA ASN A 192 -23.42 -20.12 6.30
C ASN A 192 -24.73 -20.86 6.59
N ARG A 193 -25.82 -20.10 6.72
CA ARG A 193 -27.13 -20.62 7.17
C ARG A 193 -27.00 -21.31 8.54
N GLU A 194 -27.17 -22.65 8.59
CA GLU A 194 -27.09 -23.45 9.84
C GLU A 194 -25.70 -24.09 10.03
N GLU A 195 -24.85 -24.07 9.02
CA GLU A 195 -23.56 -24.77 9.02
C GLU A 195 -22.37 -23.80 9.18
N ASN A 196 -21.33 -24.28 9.86
CA ASN A 196 -20.05 -23.63 9.88
C ASN A 196 -19.22 -24.18 8.71
N ILE A 197 -18.77 -23.30 7.83
CA ILE A 197 -17.91 -23.67 6.71
C ILE A 197 -16.53 -23.03 6.90
N GLN A 198 -15.53 -23.70 6.36
CA GLN A 198 -14.15 -23.21 6.32
C GLN A 198 -13.91 -22.53 4.96
N VAL A 199 -13.30 -21.38 4.99
CA VAL A 199 -12.95 -20.61 3.78
C VAL A 199 -11.48 -20.24 3.83
N LEU A 200 -10.74 -20.62 2.80
CA LEU A 200 -9.31 -20.30 2.70
C LEU A 200 -9.09 -18.82 2.39
N PRO A 201 -7.98 -18.21 2.84
CA PRO A 201 -7.61 -16.84 2.47
C PRO A 201 -7.57 -16.61 0.95
N GLU A 202 -7.13 -17.60 0.17
CA GLU A 202 -7.09 -17.59 -1.29
C GLU A 202 -8.49 -17.47 -1.89
N GLU A 203 -9.49 -18.18 -1.33
CA GLU A 203 -10.88 -18.10 -1.78
C GLU A 203 -11.52 -16.76 -1.43
N VAL A 204 -11.22 -16.21 -0.24
CA VAL A 204 -11.68 -14.87 0.17
C VAL A 204 -11.11 -13.82 -0.78
N MET A 205 -9.81 -13.88 -1.05
CA MET A 205 -9.16 -12.94 -1.96
C MET A 205 -9.61 -13.14 -3.40
N GLY A 206 -9.86 -14.39 -3.83
CA GLY A 206 -10.43 -14.68 -5.15
C GLY A 206 -11.81 -14.07 -5.34
N CYS A 207 -12.69 -14.18 -4.32
CA CYS A 207 -14.00 -13.52 -4.32
C CYS A 207 -13.86 -11.98 -4.43
N PHE A 208 -12.92 -11.39 -3.66
CA PHE A 208 -12.63 -9.97 -3.72
C PHE A 208 -12.11 -9.55 -5.11
N LEU A 209 -11.12 -10.24 -5.65
CA LEU A 209 -10.51 -9.96 -6.95
C LEU A 209 -11.51 -10.14 -8.12
N LYS A 210 -12.46 -11.07 -8.00
CA LYS A 210 -13.57 -11.19 -8.96
C LYS A 210 -14.42 -9.92 -9.02
N LYS A 211 -14.67 -9.27 -7.88
CA LYS A 211 -15.34 -7.96 -7.85
C LYS A 211 -14.49 -6.90 -8.54
N MET A 212 -13.18 -6.90 -8.34
CA MET A 212 -12.25 -5.98 -9.02
C MET A 212 -12.27 -6.18 -10.53
N ARG A 213 -12.26 -7.42 -10.99
CA ARG A 213 -12.44 -7.77 -12.41
C ARG A 213 -13.74 -7.20 -12.99
N ASN A 214 -14.84 -7.27 -12.24
CA ASN A 214 -16.11 -6.71 -12.69
C ASN A 214 -16.03 -5.20 -12.89
N PHE A 215 -15.27 -4.46 -12.07
CA PHE A 215 -15.07 -3.02 -12.29
C PHE A 215 -14.32 -2.74 -13.60
N LEU A 216 -13.32 -3.56 -13.96
CA LEU A 216 -12.62 -3.46 -15.25
C LEU A 216 -13.62 -3.63 -16.40
N LEU A 217 -14.43 -4.69 -16.38
CA LEU A 217 -15.43 -4.97 -17.40
C LEU A 217 -16.46 -3.83 -17.56
N LEU A 218 -16.97 -3.29 -16.45
CA LEU A 218 -17.91 -2.16 -16.44
C LEU A 218 -17.30 -0.88 -17.04
N LYS A 219 -15.98 -0.72 -16.99
CA LYS A 219 -15.25 0.40 -17.62
C LYS A 219 -14.83 0.12 -19.05
N GLY A 220 -15.27 -1.01 -19.63
CA GLY A 220 -14.96 -1.39 -21.00
C GLY A 220 -13.58 -2.02 -21.21
N VAL A 221 -12.87 -2.36 -20.12
CA VAL A 221 -11.62 -3.13 -20.18
C VAL A 221 -11.96 -4.61 -20.28
N GLN A 222 -11.96 -5.14 -21.49
CA GLN A 222 -12.35 -6.53 -21.76
C GLN A 222 -11.27 -7.55 -21.43
N SER A 223 -10.02 -7.10 -21.29
CA SER A 223 -8.91 -7.98 -20.92
C SER A 223 -9.00 -8.41 -19.46
N THR A 224 -8.70 -9.68 -19.21
CA THR A 224 -8.51 -10.24 -17.88
C THR A 224 -7.04 -10.24 -17.46
N ASP A 225 -6.15 -9.74 -18.32
CA ASP A 225 -4.71 -9.71 -18.10
C ASP A 225 -4.34 -8.70 -17.01
N VAL A 226 -3.68 -9.19 -15.96
CA VAL A 226 -3.33 -8.35 -14.82
C VAL A 226 -1.89 -8.53 -14.39
N VAL A 227 -1.31 -7.45 -13.86
CA VAL A 227 -0.09 -7.45 -13.07
C VAL A 227 -0.49 -7.13 -11.64
N VAL A 228 -0.04 -7.92 -10.67
CA VAL A 228 -0.40 -7.73 -9.26
C VAL A 228 0.83 -7.40 -8.45
N THR A 229 0.74 -6.40 -7.57
CA THR A 229 1.82 -6.07 -6.63
C THR A 229 1.79 -7.00 -5.42
N VAL A 230 2.97 -7.35 -4.94
CA VAL A 230 3.15 -8.12 -3.71
C VAL A 230 4.28 -7.53 -2.86
N PRO A 231 4.21 -7.63 -1.53
CA PRO A 231 5.34 -7.29 -0.68
C PRO A 231 6.58 -8.10 -1.06
N SER A 232 7.75 -7.47 -1.02
CA SER A 232 9.02 -8.14 -1.35
C SER A 232 9.35 -9.30 -0.42
N TYR A 233 8.93 -9.20 0.85
CA TYR A 233 9.13 -10.24 1.87
C TYR A 233 8.22 -11.47 1.70
N TYR A 234 7.28 -11.48 0.76
CA TYR A 234 6.43 -12.65 0.53
C TYR A 234 7.27 -13.86 0.12
N SER A 235 7.10 -14.94 0.85
CA SER A 235 7.66 -16.26 0.53
C SER A 235 7.07 -16.83 -0.78
N ALA A 236 7.65 -17.90 -1.27
CA ALA A 236 7.12 -18.63 -2.44
C ALA A 236 5.67 -19.09 -2.20
N ALA A 237 5.34 -19.58 -0.99
CA ALA A 237 3.99 -20.01 -0.64
C ALA A 237 2.99 -18.84 -0.63
N GLU A 238 3.39 -17.68 -0.07
CA GLU A 238 2.53 -16.48 -0.07
C GLU A 238 2.31 -15.95 -1.50
N ARG A 239 3.32 -15.99 -2.36
CA ARG A 239 3.20 -15.62 -3.78
C ARG A 239 2.32 -16.60 -4.54
N GLN A 240 2.46 -17.90 -4.29
CA GLN A 240 1.59 -18.93 -4.88
C GLN A 240 0.13 -18.70 -4.48
N ALA A 241 -0.15 -18.40 -3.22
CA ALA A 241 -1.49 -18.11 -2.73
C ALA A 241 -2.12 -16.87 -3.40
N VAL A 242 -1.31 -15.85 -3.77
CA VAL A 242 -1.79 -14.74 -4.60
C VAL A 242 -2.13 -15.20 -6.02
N MET A 243 -1.31 -16.07 -6.62
CA MET A 243 -1.59 -16.64 -7.95
C MET A 243 -2.89 -17.46 -7.93
N ASP A 244 -3.07 -18.30 -6.91
CA ASP A 244 -4.29 -19.10 -6.73
C ASP A 244 -5.53 -18.20 -6.59
N ALA A 245 -5.45 -17.13 -5.81
CA ALA A 245 -6.53 -16.15 -5.66
C ALA A 245 -6.87 -15.45 -6.99
N THR A 246 -5.88 -15.12 -7.82
CA THR A 246 -6.12 -14.54 -9.15
C THR A 246 -6.79 -15.54 -10.09
N GLN A 247 -6.41 -16.81 -10.02
CA GLN A 247 -7.03 -17.88 -10.79
C GLN A 247 -8.49 -18.09 -10.37
N VAL A 248 -8.79 -18.13 -9.07
CA VAL A 248 -10.16 -18.22 -8.52
C VAL A 248 -11.02 -17.03 -9.01
N ALA A 249 -10.44 -15.84 -9.16
CA ALA A 249 -11.12 -14.67 -9.68
C ALA A 249 -11.36 -14.72 -11.21
N GLY A 250 -10.78 -15.67 -11.92
CA GLY A 250 -10.80 -15.76 -13.38
C GLY A 250 -9.99 -14.64 -14.05
N LEU A 251 -8.92 -14.20 -13.40
CA LEU A 251 -7.95 -13.25 -13.93
C LEU A 251 -6.77 -14.01 -14.53
N ASN A 252 -6.22 -13.49 -15.63
CA ASN A 252 -4.99 -13.99 -16.22
C ASN A 252 -3.80 -13.20 -15.68
N LEU A 253 -3.08 -13.80 -14.73
CA LEU A 253 -1.94 -13.15 -14.09
C LEU A 253 -0.72 -13.19 -15.01
N LEU A 254 -0.33 -12.03 -15.53
CA LEU A 254 0.87 -11.89 -16.36
C LEU A 254 2.14 -11.91 -15.50
N LYS A 255 2.10 -11.23 -14.35
CA LYS A 255 3.28 -11.10 -13.48
C LYS A 255 2.89 -10.67 -12.06
N LEU A 256 3.61 -11.22 -11.06
CA LEU A 256 3.74 -10.61 -9.74
C LEU A 256 4.96 -9.68 -9.74
N ILE A 257 4.79 -8.46 -9.24
CA ILE A 257 5.89 -7.51 -9.06
C ILE A 257 6.00 -7.08 -7.61
N ASN A 258 7.21 -6.81 -7.14
CA ASN A 258 7.37 -6.25 -5.80
C ASN A 258 6.82 -4.82 -5.76
N GLU A 259 6.19 -4.44 -4.66
CA GLU A 259 5.67 -3.09 -4.45
C GLU A 259 6.78 -2.03 -4.56
N SER A 260 7.97 -2.30 -4.00
CA SER A 260 9.16 -1.46 -4.16
C SER A 260 9.53 -1.23 -5.62
N SER A 261 9.44 -2.27 -6.45
CA SER A 261 9.69 -2.15 -7.90
C SER A 261 8.62 -1.29 -8.58
N ALA A 262 7.35 -1.46 -8.20
CA ALA A 262 6.25 -0.68 -8.75
C ALA A 262 6.37 0.81 -8.41
N ILE A 263 6.69 1.14 -7.15
CA ILE A 263 6.91 2.52 -6.69
C ILE A 263 8.11 3.15 -7.41
N THR A 264 9.23 2.44 -7.49
CA THR A 264 10.45 2.90 -8.16
C THR A 264 10.17 3.16 -9.64
N TYR A 265 9.52 2.22 -10.32
CA TYR A 265 9.15 2.37 -11.73
C TYR A 265 8.22 3.56 -11.98
N SER A 266 7.17 3.69 -11.16
CA SER A 266 6.22 4.80 -11.24
C SER A 266 6.90 6.15 -11.06
N TYR A 267 7.75 6.28 -10.05
CA TYR A 267 8.52 7.50 -9.80
C TYR A 267 9.43 7.86 -10.98
N GLY A 268 10.17 6.86 -11.51
CA GLY A 268 11.06 7.05 -12.67
C GLY A 268 10.31 7.44 -13.93
N LEU A 269 9.16 6.79 -14.21
CA LEU A 269 8.36 7.05 -15.39
C LEU A 269 7.81 8.48 -15.44
N PHE A 270 7.28 8.99 -14.32
CA PHE A 270 6.67 10.31 -14.25
C PHE A 270 7.65 11.46 -14.04
N ARG A 271 8.93 11.16 -13.78
CA ARG A 271 10.00 12.13 -13.58
C ARG A 271 11.19 11.94 -14.51
N LYS A 272 10.97 11.26 -15.64
CA LYS A 272 12.02 10.95 -16.60
C LYS A 272 12.83 12.19 -17.04
N ASP A 273 12.16 13.32 -17.18
CA ASP A 273 12.76 14.57 -17.62
C ASP A 273 13.57 15.28 -16.52
N ASP A 274 13.41 14.86 -15.25
CA ASP A 274 14.15 15.42 -14.12
C ASP A 274 15.53 14.75 -13.93
N PHE A 275 15.81 13.65 -14.65
CA PHE A 275 17.03 12.87 -14.48
C PHE A 275 18.09 13.24 -15.50
N THR A 276 19.34 13.28 -15.03
CA THR A 276 20.55 13.53 -15.82
C THR A 276 21.45 12.29 -15.86
N SER A 277 22.62 12.40 -16.43
CA SER A 277 23.67 11.36 -16.33
C SER A 277 24.21 11.20 -14.90
N LYS A 278 24.12 12.27 -14.06
CA LYS A 278 24.50 12.17 -12.64
C LYS A 278 23.45 11.35 -11.89
N PRO A 279 23.87 10.37 -11.07
CA PRO A 279 22.96 9.58 -10.27
C PRO A 279 22.20 10.42 -9.24
N ARG A 280 20.86 10.23 -9.17
CA ARG A 280 20.01 10.74 -8.09
C ARG A 280 19.59 9.58 -7.23
N TYR A 281 19.78 9.71 -5.92
CA TYR A 281 19.38 8.69 -4.94
C TYR A 281 18.07 9.11 -4.29
N VAL A 282 17.14 8.15 -4.21
CA VAL A 282 15.79 8.37 -3.65
C VAL A 282 15.51 7.30 -2.64
N VAL A 283 15.07 7.69 -1.45
CA VAL A 283 14.58 6.79 -0.40
C VAL A 283 13.07 6.86 -0.38
N PHE A 284 12.41 5.73 -0.65
CA PHE A 284 10.98 5.59 -0.48
C PHE A 284 10.69 4.98 0.89
N LEU A 285 9.89 5.66 1.69
CA LEU A 285 9.31 5.14 2.93
C LEU A 285 7.83 4.87 2.71
N ASP A 286 7.47 3.61 2.54
CA ASP A 286 6.08 3.17 2.38
C ASP A 286 5.54 2.67 3.73
N LEU A 287 4.82 3.55 4.43
CA LEU A 287 4.08 3.21 5.65
C LEU A 287 2.62 2.94 5.30
N GLY A 288 2.33 1.69 5.03
CA GLY A 288 0.97 1.22 4.74
C GLY A 288 0.12 0.97 5.99
N HIS A 289 -1.07 0.39 5.81
CA HIS A 289 -1.94 0.04 6.94
C HIS A 289 -1.33 -1.04 7.84
N GLY A 290 -0.72 -2.08 7.28
CA GLY A 290 -0.21 -3.23 8.04
C GLY A 290 1.28 -3.51 7.91
N LYS A 291 2.03 -2.70 7.16
CA LYS A 291 3.47 -2.90 6.92
C LYS A 291 4.19 -1.57 6.73
N LEU A 292 5.51 -1.61 6.89
CA LEU A 292 6.45 -0.55 6.54
C LEU A 292 7.50 -1.14 5.60
N THR A 293 7.77 -0.46 4.49
CA THR A 293 8.88 -0.79 3.58
C THR A 293 9.72 0.46 3.32
N VAL A 294 11.02 0.31 3.37
CA VAL A 294 11.99 1.35 3.01
C VAL A 294 12.78 0.85 1.82
N THR A 295 12.80 1.62 0.74
CA THR A 295 13.49 1.27 -0.50
C THR A 295 14.44 2.40 -0.89
N VAL A 296 15.69 2.08 -1.16
CA VAL A 296 16.68 3.01 -1.70
C VAL A 296 16.85 2.71 -3.19
N ALA A 297 16.60 3.71 -4.02
CA ALA A 297 16.75 3.59 -5.46
C ALA A 297 17.65 4.68 -6.03
N GLN A 298 18.39 4.35 -7.09
CA GLN A 298 19.21 5.25 -7.88
C GLN A 298 18.55 5.48 -9.24
N PHE A 299 18.50 6.71 -9.67
CA PHE A 299 17.98 7.09 -10.99
C PHE A 299 19.03 7.84 -11.80
N THR A 300 19.12 7.48 -13.06
CA THR A 300 19.84 8.22 -14.10
C THR A 300 18.91 8.43 -15.28
N LYS A 301 19.31 9.23 -16.26
CA LYS A 301 18.54 9.42 -17.51
C LYS A 301 18.16 8.10 -18.20
N GLU A 302 19.00 7.07 -18.05
CA GLU A 302 18.86 5.81 -18.76
C GLU A 302 18.07 4.77 -17.95
N LYS A 303 18.23 4.74 -16.62
CA LYS A 303 17.68 3.65 -15.78
C LYS A 303 17.43 4.05 -14.34
N GLY A 304 16.43 3.37 -13.74
CA GLY A 304 16.26 3.29 -12.29
C GLY A 304 16.77 1.94 -11.77
N LYS A 305 17.44 1.93 -10.63
CA LYS A 305 17.96 0.73 -9.97
C LYS A 305 17.64 0.76 -8.49
N ILE A 306 17.02 -0.30 -7.97
CA ILE A 306 16.86 -0.50 -6.52
C ILE A 306 18.23 -0.96 -5.98
N LEU A 307 18.73 -0.25 -4.98
CA LEU A 307 20.01 -0.52 -4.34
C LEU A 307 19.84 -1.34 -3.07
N ALA A 308 18.82 -1.02 -2.28
CA ALA A 308 18.52 -1.71 -1.03
C ALA A 308 17.04 -1.63 -0.71
N GLU A 309 16.57 -2.61 0.06
CA GLU A 309 15.21 -2.66 0.58
C GLU A 309 15.21 -3.31 1.95
N SER A 310 14.37 -2.79 2.85
CA SER A 310 14.08 -3.39 4.16
C SER A 310 12.60 -3.23 4.46
N SER A 311 12.00 -4.26 5.04
CA SER A 311 10.56 -4.27 5.34
C SER A 311 10.28 -4.78 6.74
N ASN A 312 9.26 -4.20 7.38
CA ASN A 312 8.68 -4.74 8.59
C ASN A 312 7.19 -5.01 8.38
N ARG A 313 6.82 -6.29 8.32
CA ARG A 313 5.44 -6.70 8.06
C ARG A 313 4.47 -6.47 9.22
N ASN A 314 4.95 -6.03 10.38
CA ASN A 314 4.18 -5.88 11.61
C ASN A 314 4.04 -4.42 12.07
N VAL A 315 4.61 -3.46 11.33
CA VAL A 315 4.54 -2.02 11.61
C VAL A 315 3.71 -1.35 10.53
N GLY A 316 2.65 -0.65 10.92
CA GLY A 316 1.77 0.07 10.00
C GLY A 316 0.77 0.95 10.73
N ALA A 317 -0.08 1.66 10.00
CA ALA A 317 -1.08 2.59 10.55
C ALA A 317 -2.02 1.92 11.56
N ARG A 318 -2.35 0.64 11.38
CA ARG A 318 -3.18 -0.14 12.33
C ARG A 318 -2.58 -0.23 13.73
N ASN A 319 -1.25 -0.09 13.88
CA ASN A 319 -0.59 -0.10 15.18
C ASN A 319 -0.85 1.21 15.93
N PHE A 320 -0.89 2.35 15.22
CA PHE A 320 -1.30 3.63 15.80
C PHE A 320 -2.78 3.58 16.22
N ASP A 321 -3.65 3.07 15.34
CA ASP A 321 -5.07 2.92 15.65
C ASP A 321 -5.30 2.02 16.87
N LYS A 322 -4.51 0.92 16.98
CA LYS A 322 -4.55 0.06 18.16
C LYS A 322 -4.11 0.79 19.42
N LYS A 323 -3.03 1.56 19.37
CA LYS A 323 -2.56 2.33 20.54
C LYS A 323 -3.58 3.39 20.97
N LEU A 324 -4.21 4.08 20.02
CA LEU A 324 -5.29 5.01 20.31
C LEU A 324 -6.51 4.28 20.90
N MET A 325 -6.83 3.09 20.39
CA MET A 325 -7.87 2.23 20.95
C MET A 325 -7.59 1.91 22.43
N ASP A 326 -6.37 1.50 22.75
CA ASP A 326 -6.00 1.16 24.13
C ASP A 326 -6.17 2.37 25.05
N VAL A 327 -5.63 3.55 24.69
CA VAL A 327 -5.73 4.78 25.49
C VAL A 327 -7.18 5.25 25.66
N LEU A 328 -7.97 5.21 24.60
CA LEU A 328 -9.38 5.65 24.67
C LEU A 328 -10.25 4.66 25.44
N SER A 329 -9.97 3.36 25.34
CA SER A 329 -10.68 2.33 26.10
C SER A 329 -10.41 2.43 27.59
N ASP A 330 -9.16 2.68 27.99
CA ASP A 330 -8.80 2.87 29.42
C ASP A 330 -9.52 4.10 30.01
N ARG A 331 -9.58 5.22 29.27
CA ARG A 331 -10.36 6.40 29.69
C ARG A 331 -11.85 6.14 29.76
N PHE A 332 -12.38 5.35 28.81
CA PHE A 332 -13.80 4.98 28.78
C PHE A 332 -14.15 4.09 29.96
N GLN A 333 -13.31 3.11 30.26
CA GLN A 333 -13.46 2.22 31.41
C GLN A 333 -13.44 2.98 32.74
N GLN A 334 -12.48 3.92 32.90
CA GLN A 334 -12.42 4.76 34.09
C GLN A 334 -13.68 5.61 34.31
N LYS A 335 -14.30 6.08 33.22
CA LYS A 335 -15.47 6.98 33.30
C LYS A 335 -16.80 6.25 33.43
N TYR A 336 -16.92 5.09 32.79
CA TYR A 336 -18.20 4.40 32.60
C TYR A 336 -18.25 2.98 33.16
N ASP A 337 -17.14 2.50 33.72
CA ASP A 337 -16.96 1.11 34.21
C ASP A 337 -17.27 0.05 33.13
N LEU A 338 -16.95 0.35 31.86
CA LEU A 338 -17.15 -0.52 30.70
C LEU A 338 -15.91 -0.52 29.82
N ASP A 339 -15.40 -1.72 29.49
CA ASP A 339 -14.29 -1.84 28.55
C ASP A 339 -14.79 -2.14 27.11
N PRO A 340 -14.66 -1.17 26.16
CA PRO A 340 -15.07 -1.39 24.79
C PRO A 340 -14.32 -2.53 24.07
N ARG A 341 -13.15 -2.94 24.58
CA ARG A 341 -12.31 -4.00 24.00
C ARG A 341 -12.92 -5.38 24.15
N GLU A 342 -13.79 -5.60 25.15
CA GLU A 342 -14.43 -6.90 25.38
C GLU A 342 -15.46 -7.25 24.31
N SER A 343 -16.10 -6.25 23.68
CA SER A 343 -17.06 -6.46 22.62
C SER A 343 -16.47 -6.21 21.23
N PRO A 344 -16.41 -7.21 20.33
CA PRO A 344 -15.97 -7.03 18.96
C PRO A 344 -16.73 -5.91 18.22
N LYS A 345 -18.02 -5.77 18.48
CA LYS A 345 -18.87 -4.72 17.89
C LYS A 345 -18.47 -3.32 18.39
N CYS A 346 -18.17 -3.17 19.69
CA CYS A 346 -17.71 -1.91 20.27
C CYS A 346 -16.31 -1.56 19.74
N ARG A 347 -15.42 -2.54 19.66
CA ARG A 347 -14.08 -2.37 19.05
C ARG A 347 -14.16 -1.83 17.62
N LEU A 348 -15.00 -2.42 16.76
CA LEU A 348 -15.18 -1.98 15.37
C LEU A 348 -15.74 -0.55 15.28
N ARG A 349 -16.69 -0.19 16.16
CA ARG A 349 -17.22 1.17 16.21
C ARG A 349 -16.16 2.17 16.65
N MET A 350 -15.37 1.84 17.66
CA MET A 350 -14.31 2.70 18.17
C MET A 350 -13.19 2.88 17.12
N LEU A 351 -12.78 1.81 16.41
CA LEU A 351 -11.82 1.88 15.32
C LEU A 351 -12.28 2.81 14.20
N ASP A 352 -13.56 2.78 13.84
CA ASP A 352 -14.14 3.67 12.83
C ASP A 352 -14.05 5.16 13.26
N VAL A 353 -14.33 5.44 14.54
CA VAL A 353 -14.20 6.81 15.11
C VAL A 353 -12.73 7.24 15.16
N ILE A 354 -11.82 6.35 15.58
CA ILE A 354 -10.38 6.60 15.64
C ILE A 354 -9.84 6.92 14.24
N GLU A 355 -10.20 6.13 13.23
CA GLU A 355 -9.77 6.36 11.86
C GLU A 355 -10.26 7.73 11.33
N LYS A 356 -11.52 8.09 11.60
CA LYS A 356 -12.07 9.39 11.24
C LYS A 356 -11.36 10.54 11.95
N GLY A 357 -11.18 10.42 13.27
CA GLY A 357 -10.47 11.41 14.09
C GLY A 357 -9.04 11.62 13.62
N ARG A 358 -8.31 10.56 13.35
CA ARG A 358 -6.94 10.61 12.83
C ARG A 358 -6.88 11.33 11.48
N LYS A 359 -7.83 11.09 10.58
CA LYS A 359 -7.91 11.78 9.29
C LYS A 359 -8.16 13.28 9.47
N ILE A 360 -9.05 13.67 10.39
CA ILE A 360 -9.33 15.09 10.69
C ILE A 360 -8.09 15.77 11.26
N LEU A 361 -7.42 15.14 12.22
CA LEU A 361 -6.20 15.67 12.84
C LEU A 361 -5.00 15.75 11.89
N SER A 362 -5.02 15.01 10.78
CA SER A 362 -3.98 15.06 9.74
C SER A 362 -4.15 16.26 8.78
N GLY A 363 -5.07 17.18 9.01
CA GLY A 363 -5.19 18.41 8.24
C GLY A 363 -5.91 18.24 6.90
N ASN A 364 -6.88 17.37 6.82
CA ASN A 364 -7.74 17.19 5.66
C ASN A 364 -9.07 17.92 5.80
#